data_4890331b7f084f3d37a00a8712782f6e
#
_entry.id   4890331b7f084f3d37a00a8712782f6e
#
_cell.length_a   1.000
_cell.length_b   1.000
_cell.length_c   1.000
_cell.angle_alpha   90.00
_cell.angle_beta   90.00
_cell.angle_gamma   90.00
#
_symmetry.space_group_name_H-M   'P 1'
#
loop_
_entity.id
_entity.type
_entity.pdbx_description
1 polymer ?
#
loop_
_entity_poly.entity_id
_entity_poly.type
_entity_poly.pdbx_seq_one_letter_code
_entity_poly.pdbx_strand_id
1 'polypeptide(L)'
;MSNNHQSLRATGLHKQYGNRWVVSDVDIEVKKGEIIGLLGPNGAGKTTTFYMITGMIKPTKGRIFLDDKEITSKAMYMRARSGIGYLAQEPSIFGKLTVENNLRLVLEMTTLSKEEQTDKIEKLLEEMSIQYIRNNKGHNLSGGERRRVEICRALAMDPDFILLDEPFAGVDPIAVEDIQSIVKSLKEKDIGVLITDHNLRETLSITDRS
;
A
#
# COMPACT_ATOMS: atom_id res chain seq x y z
N MET A 1 -18.58 7.57 -2.35
CA MET A 1 -18.63 7.98 -0.92
C MET A 1 -17.18 8.06 -0.48
N SER A 2 -16.70 9.22 -0.08
CA SER A 2 -15.36 9.35 0.49
C SER A 2 -15.35 8.59 1.81
N ASN A 3 -14.50 7.58 1.92
CA ASN A 3 -14.16 6.99 3.19
C ASN A 3 -13.45 8.12 4.00
N ASN A 4 -13.66 8.20 5.29
CA ASN A 4 -12.97 9.18 6.15
C ASN A 4 -12.66 8.51 7.49
N HIS A 5 -11.91 7.41 7.40
CA HIS A 5 -11.49 6.66 8.57
C HIS A 5 -10.26 7.31 9.21
N GLN A 6 -10.20 7.34 10.54
CA GLN A 6 -9.16 8.01 11.31
C GLN A 6 -8.04 7.07 11.76
N SER A 7 -8.34 5.77 11.92
CA SER A 7 -7.35 4.79 12.38
C SER A 7 -7.54 3.40 11.78
N LEU A 8 -6.43 2.76 11.49
CA LEU A 8 -6.33 1.33 11.17
C LEU A 8 -5.59 0.65 12.31
N ARG A 9 -6.26 -0.25 13.04
CA ARG A 9 -5.71 -0.87 14.25
C ARG A 9 -5.78 -2.39 14.17
N ALA A 10 -4.71 -3.03 14.58
CA ALA A 10 -4.60 -4.47 14.78
C ALA A 10 -4.21 -4.74 16.23
N THR A 11 -4.88 -5.65 16.91
CA THR A 11 -4.65 -5.95 18.33
C THR A 11 -4.48 -7.44 18.56
N GLY A 12 -3.44 -7.80 19.31
CA GLY A 12 -3.14 -9.17 19.71
C GLY A 12 -3.00 -10.12 18.52
N LEU A 13 -2.40 -9.67 17.40
CA LEU A 13 -2.29 -10.51 16.22
C LEU A 13 -1.36 -11.70 16.45
N HIS A 14 -1.87 -12.87 16.16
CA HIS A 14 -1.11 -14.11 16.14
C HIS A 14 -1.33 -14.86 14.84
N LYS A 15 -0.27 -15.47 14.32
CA LYS A 15 -0.36 -16.41 13.18
C LYS A 15 0.47 -17.65 13.42
N GLN A 16 -0.18 -18.80 13.29
CA GLN A 16 0.43 -20.12 13.40
C GLN A 16 0.28 -20.87 12.07
N TYR A 17 1.33 -21.54 11.64
CA TYR A 17 1.34 -22.50 10.55
C TYR A 17 1.83 -23.86 11.09
N GLY A 18 0.98 -24.88 11.04
CA GLY A 18 1.26 -26.14 11.72
C GLY A 18 1.55 -25.91 13.21
N ASN A 19 2.71 -26.30 13.69
CA ASN A 19 3.14 -26.12 15.08
C ASN A 19 4.01 -24.86 15.31
N ARG A 20 4.27 -24.07 14.24
CA ARG A 20 5.15 -22.90 14.34
C ARG A 20 4.34 -21.60 14.42
N TRP A 21 4.60 -20.83 15.48
CA TRP A 21 4.15 -19.44 15.57
C TRP A 21 5.06 -18.55 14.73
N VAL A 22 4.49 -17.81 13.78
CA VAL A 22 5.21 -16.88 12.89
C VAL A 22 5.01 -15.44 13.33
N VAL A 23 3.83 -15.15 13.91
CA VAL A 23 3.50 -13.86 14.53
C VAL A 23 2.90 -14.16 15.89
N SER A 24 3.34 -13.44 16.92
CA SER A 24 2.88 -13.62 18.31
C SER A 24 2.69 -12.27 18.96
N ASP A 25 1.45 -11.98 19.35
CA ASP A 25 1.04 -10.83 20.15
C ASP A 25 1.49 -9.46 19.58
N VAL A 26 1.15 -9.21 18.32
CA VAL A 26 1.52 -7.96 17.64
C VAL A 26 0.35 -6.99 17.67
N ASP A 27 0.61 -5.79 18.21
CA ASP A 27 -0.28 -4.63 18.17
C ASP A 27 0.28 -3.57 17.23
N ILE A 28 -0.57 -3.04 16.35
CA ILE A 28 -0.23 -1.97 15.41
C ILE A 28 -1.40 -1.00 15.35
N GLU A 29 -1.11 0.29 15.39
CA GLU A 29 -2.06 1.34 15.09
C GLU A 29 -1.45 2.34 14.13
N VAL A 30 -2.15 2.64 13.04
CA VAL A 30 -1.81 3.67 12.05
C VAL A 30 -2.92 4.70 12.06
N LYS A 31 -2.57 5.98 12.25
CA LYS A 31 -3.50 7.11 12.15
C LYS A 31 -3.38 7.77 10.78
N LYS A 32 -4.42 8.48 10.36
CA LYS A 32 -4.34 9.33 9.17
C LYS A 32 -3.19 10.33 9.29
N GLY A 33 -2.52 10.60 8.17
CA GLY A 33 -1.39 11.52 8.14
C GLY A 33 -0.17 11.05 8.95
N GLU A 34 -0.05 9.75 9.25
CA GLU A 34 1.07 9.18 9.99
C GLU A 34 1.78 8.12 9.14
N ILE A 35 3.11 8.08 9.20
CA ILE A 35 3.93 7.04 8.58
C ILE A 35 4.55 6.18 9.67
N ILE A 36 4.18 4.89 9.70
CA ILE A 36 4.67 3.93 10.68
C ILE A 36 5.55 2.87 10.01
N GLY A 37 6.72 2.61 10.58
CA GLY A 37 7.63 1.55 10.16
C GLY A 37 7.40 0.25 10.93
N LEU A 38 7.14 -0.86 10.24
CA LEU A 38 7.20 -2.20 10.82
C LEU A 38 8.55 -2.81 10.50
N LEU A 39 9.48 -2.69 11.42
CA LEU A 39 10.88 -3.07 11.25
C LEU A 39 11.19 -4.40 11.94
N GLY A 40 12.24 -5.06 11.47
CA GLY A 40 12.69 -6.32 12.05
C GLY A 40 13.48 -7.18 11.05
N PRO A 41 14.21 -8.20 11.51
CA PRO A 41 14.99 -9.07 10.65
C PRO A 41 14.11 -9.89 9.69
N ASN A 42 14.74 -10.51 8.70
CA ASN A 42 14.07 -11.47 7.82
C ASN A 42 13.50 -12.63 8.63
N GLY A 43 12.27 -13.02 8.32
CA GLY A 43 11.55 -14.05 9.06
C GLY A 43 10.89 -13.61 10.37
N ALA A 44 10.93 -12.31 10.73
CA ALA A 44 10.25 -11.77 11.92
C ALA A 44 8.72 -11.70 11.79
N GLY A 45 8.16 -12.11 10.66
CA GLY A 45 6.70 -12.11 10.47
C GLY A 45 6.11 -10.82 9.91
N LYS A 46 6.94 -9.86 9.45
CA LYS A 46 6.49 -8.58 8.88
C LYS A 46 5.46 -8.76 7.76
N THR A 47 5.83 -9.43 6.69
CA THR A 47 4.96 -9.73 5.55
C THR A 47 3.70 -10.51 5.96
N THR A 48 3.84 -11.45 6.92
CA THR A 48 2.69 -12.19 7.46
C THR A 48 1.73 -11.25 8.18
N THR A 49 2.25 -10.30 8.94
CA THR A 49 1.44 -9.27 9.62
C THR A 49 0.72 -8.38 8.60
N PHE A 50 1.42 -7.93 7.56
CA PHE A 50 0.81 -7.21 6.44
C PHE A 50 -0.33 -8.01 5.78
N TYR A 51 -0.10 -9.28 5.49
CA TYR A 51 -1.13 -10.14 4.87
C TYR A 51 -2.34 -10.35 5.78
N MET A 52 -2.18 -10.35 7.10
CA MET A 52 -3.31 -10.35 8.02
C MET A 52 -4.07 -9.02 7.96
N ILE A 53 -3.37 -7.87 7.95
CA ILE A 53 -3.99 -6.55 7.92
C ILE A 53 -4.68 -6.29 6.57
N THR A 54 -4.08 -6.70 5.45
CA THR A 54 -4.70 -6.57 4.11
C THR A 54 -5.87 -7.54 3.88
N GLY A 55 -5.95 -8.63 4.67
CA GLY A 55 -6.99 -9.65 4.52
C GLY A 55 -6.67 -10.75 3.51
N MET A 56 -5.41 -10.88 3.09
CA MET A 56 -4.93 -12.01 2.28
C MET A 56 -4.93 -13.31 3.08
N ILE A 57 -4.59 -13.23 4.38
CA ILE A 57 -4.66 -14.36 5.30
C ILE A 57 -5.44 -13.97 6.55
N LYS A 58 -6.08 -14.96 7.17
CA LYS A 58 -6.76 -14.76 8.45
C LYS A 58 -5.77 -14.92 9.61
N PRO A 59 -5.81 -14.06 10.64
CA PRO A 59 -5.08 -14.27 11.88
C PRO A 59 -5.57 -15.54 12.58
N THR A 60 -4.69 -16.19 13.35
CA THR A 60 -5.06 -17.32 14.24
C THR A 60 -5.75 -16.79 15.50
N LYS A 61 -5.26 -15.62 16.02
CA LYS A 61 -5.86 -14.84 17.11
C LYS A 61 -5.67 -13.36 16.83
N GLY A 62 -6.37 -12.52 17.58
CA GLY A 62 -6.34 -11.07 17.45
C GLY A 62 -7.43 -10.54 16.53
N ARG A 63 -7.53 -9.22 16.46
CA ARG A 63 -8.57 -8.52 15.72
C ARG A 63 -8.00 -7.34 14.95
N ILE A 64 -8.68 -6.97 13.87
CA ILE A 64 -8.31 -5.84 13.02
C ILE A 64 -9.53 -4.92 12.90
N PHE A 65 -9.29 -3.63 13.10
CA PHE A 65 -10.33 -2.60 13.12
C PHE A 65 -9.98 -1.47 12.15
N LEU A 66 -10.99 -0.93 11.53
CA LEU A 66 -10.97 0.34 10.82
C LEU A 66 -11.88 1.27 11.61
N ASP A 67 -11.31 2.22 12.34
CA ASP A 67 -11.92 2.93 13.45
C ASP A 67 -12.49 1.94 14.49
N ASP A 68 -13.78 2.03 14.80
CA ASP A 68 -14.46 1.12 15.73
C ASP A 68 -15.05 -0.12 15.04
N LYS A 69 -14.93 -0.21 13.71
CA LYS A 69 -15.51 -1.31 12.95
C LYS A 69 -14.52 -2.46 12.79
N GLU A 70 -14.86 -3.61 13.35
CA GLU A 70 -14.06 -4.82 13.15
C GLU A 70 -14.12 -5.29 11.68
N ILE A 71 -12.94 -5.51 11.10
CA ILE A 71 -12.75 -5.97 9.71
C ILE A 71 -12.00 -7.30 9.62
N THR A 72 -11.76 -7.98 10.74
CA THR A 72 -10.94 -9.21 10.81
C THR A 72 -11.38 -10.29 9.81
N SER A 73 -12.69 -10.48 9.66
CA SER A 73 -13.27 -11.49 8.76
C SER A 73 -13.47 -11.01 7.31
N LYS A 74 -13.26 -9.71 7.03
CA LYS A 74 -13.46 -9.17 5.69
C LYS A 74 -12.34 -9.61 4.75
N ALA A 75 -12.71 -10.04 3.55
CA ALA A 75 -11.78 -10.36 2.48
C ALA A 75 -11.05 -9.10 1.99
N MET A 76 -9.87 -9.29 1.38
CA MET A 76 -9.00 -8.21 0.89
C MET A 76 -9.74 -7.17 0.03
N TYR A 77 -10.55 -7.61 -0.95
CA TYR A 77 -11.28 -6.69 -1.83
C TYR A 77 -12.29 -5.81 -1.08
N MET A 78 -12.88 -6.32 0.01
CA MET A 78 -13.78 -5.55 0.86
C MET A 78 -13.02 -4.50 1.67
N ARG A 79 -11.82 -4.84 2.13
CA ARG A 79 -10.93 -3.88 2.83
C ARG A 79 -10.43 -2.81 1.88
N ALA A 80 -10.06 -3.18 0.65
CA ALA A 80 -9.67 -2.22 -0.38
C ALA A 80 -10.80 -1.20 -0.67
N ARG A 81 -12.05 -1.67 -0.82
CA ARG A 81 -13.22 -0.81 -0.97
C ARG A 81 -13.55 0.03 0.27
N SER A 82 -13.03 -0.36 1.43
CA SER A 82 -13.16 0.39 2.68
C SER A 82 -12.00 1.38 2.91
N GLY A 83 -11.15 1.63 1.91
CA GLY A 83 -10.09 2.63 2.00
C GLY A 83 -8.73 2.10 2.46
N ILE A 84 -8.45 0.80 2.32
CA ILE A 84 -7.12 0.23 2.64
C ILE A 84 -6.42 -0.17 1.33
N GLY A 85 -5.45 0.64 0.90
CA GLY A 85 -4.57 0.35 -0.23
C GLY A 85 -3.44 -0.61 0.14
N TYR A 86 -2.94 -1.36 -0.84
CA TYR A 86 -1.80 -2.25 -0.64
C TYR A 86 -0.86 -2.24 -1.83
N LEU A 87 0.42 -2.06 -1.56
CA LEU A 87 1.51 -2.19 -2.51
C LEU A 87 2.36 -3.40 -2.15
N ALA A 88 2.31 -4.44 -2.98
CA ALA A 88 3.04 -5.68 -2.77
C ALA A 88 4.55 -5.51 -2.99
N GLN A 89 5.34 -6.39 -2.37
CA GLN A 89 6.77 -6.51 -2.62
C GLN A 89 7.05 -6.93 -4.08
N GLU A 90 6.32 -7.94 -4.56
CA GLU A 90 6.45 -8.43 -5.93
C GLU A 90 5.79 -7.47 -6.94
N PRO A 91 6.38 -7.29 -8.13
CA PRO A 91 5.80 -6.45 -9.17
C PRO A 91 4.39 -6.90 -9.55
N SER A 92 3.44 -5.96 -9.48
CA SER A 92 2.01 -6.23 -9.68
C SER A 92 1.43 -5.61 -10.95
N ILE A 93 2.25 -4.88 -11.74
CA ILE A 93 1.81 -4.23 -12.97
C ILE A 93 1.45 -5.24 -14.06
N PHE A 94 0.37 -4.98 -14.78
CA PHE A 94 0.01 -5.77 -15.98
C PHE A 94 0.92 -5.38 -17.15
N GLY A 95 1.96 -6.17 -17.39
CA GLY A 95 3.02 -5.85 -18.34
C GLY A 95 2.57 -5.66 -19.78
N LYS A 96 1.47 -6.29 -20.22
CA LYS A 96 0.92 -6.16 -21.58
C LYS A 96 0.04 -4.91 -21.75
N LEU A 97 -0.44 -4.32 -20.66
CA LEU A 97 -1.24 -3.10 -20.69
C LEU A 97 -0.35 -1.86 -20.68
N THR A 98 -0.86 -0.75 -21.22
CA THR A 98 -0.23 0.57 -21.05
C THR A 98 -0.33 1.03 -19.60
N VAL A 99 0.43 2.06 -19.23
CA VAL A 99 0.34 2.70 -17.91
C VAL A 99 -1.09 3.20 -17.69
N GLU A 100 -1.67 3.92 -18.64
CA GLU A 100 -3.07 4.38 -18.56
C GLU A 100 -4.04 3.23 -18.33
N ASN A 101 -3.92 2.15 -19.10
CA ASN A 101 -4.83 1.01 -18.97
C ASN A 101 -4.65 0.25 -17.66
N ASN A 102 -3.46 0.25 -17.06
CA ASN A 102 -3.24 -0.27 -15.72
C ASN A 102 -4.02 0.51 -14.65
N LEU A 103 -4.12 1.83 -14.78
CA LEU A 103 -4.89 2.68 -13.88
C LEU A 103 -6.40 2.55 -14.16
N ARG A 104 -6.79 2.60 -15.45
CA ARG A 104 -8.18 2.48 -15.87
C ARG A 104 -8.85 1.20 -15.36
N LEU A 105 -8.13 0.07 -15.43
CA LEU A 105 -8.62 -1.22 -14.94
C LEU A 105 -9.04 -1.18 -13.46
N VAL A 106 -8.33 -0.42 -12.63
CA VAL A 106 -8.69 -0.25 -11.22
C VAL A 106 -9.89 0.68 -11.07
N LEU A 107 -9.92 1.77 -11.84
CA LEU A 107 -11.00 2.75 -11.80
C LEU A 107 -12.33 2.22 -12.33
N GLU A 108 -12.32 1.22 -13.22
CA GLU A 108 -13.54 0.52 -13.67
C GLU A 108 -14.28 -0.17 -12.50
N MET A 109 -13.62 -0.41 -11.37
CA MET A 109 -14.24 -0.96 -10.16
C MET A 109 -14.93 0.11 -9.30
N THR A 110 -14.84 1.37 -9.68
CA THR A 110 -15.46 2.52 -9.02
C THR A 110 -16.79 2.91 -9.69
N THR A 111 -17.49 3.88 -9.14
CA THR A 111 -18.73 4.46 -9.71
C THR A 111 -18.45 5.68 -10.57
N LEU A 112 -17.18 6.01 -10.84
CA LEU A 112 -16.79 7.17 -11.64
C LEU A 112 -17.19 7.00 -13.10
N SER A 113 -17.67 8.08 -13.73
CA SER A 113 -17.87 8.16 -15.17
C SER A 113 -16.54 8.01 -15.93
N LYS A 114 -16.60 7.78 -17.24
CA LYS A 114 -15.38 7.67 -18.06
C LYS A 114 -14.57 8.97 -18.09
N GLU A 115 -15.24 10.11 -18.06
CA GLU A 115 -14.62 11.43 -17.99
C GLU A 115 -13.88 11.59 -16.64
N GLU A 116 -14.56 11.34 -15.52
CA GLU A 116 -13.97 11.41 -14.18
C GLU A 116 -12.80 10.43 -14.01
N GLN A 117 -12.88 9.23 -14.60
CA GLN A 117 -11.75 8.29 -14.61
C GLN A 117 -10.56 8.84 -15.38
N THR A 118 -10.79 9.51 -16.51
CA THR A 118 -9.72 10.10 -17.33
C THR A 118 -9.05 11.25 -16.60
N ASP A 119 -9.83 12.15 -16.01
CA ASP A 119 -9.31 13.27 -15.21
C ASP A 119 -8.50 12.78 -14.02
N LYS A 120 -8.97 11.72 -13.36
CA LYS A 120 -8.25 11.10 -12.23
C LYS A 120 -6.94 10.46 -12.66
N ILE A 121 -6.92 9.78 -13.80
CA ILE A 121 -5.68 9.21 -14.36
C ILE A 121 -4.69 10.33 -14.66
N GLU A 122 -5.12 11.40 -15.30
CA GLU A 122 -4.27 12.55 -15.64
C GLU A 122 -3.61 13.10 -14.36
N LYS A 123 -4.43 13.39 -13.35
CA LYS A 123 -3.97 13.88 -12.05
C LYS A 123 -2.97 12.95 -11.37
N LEU A 124 -3.23 11.65 -11.33
CA LEU A 124 -2.31 10.67 -10.74
C LEU A 124 -0.99 10.58 -11.48
N LEU A 125 -1.00 10.61 -12.82
CA LEU A 125 0.20 10.60 -13.64
C LEU A 125 1.03 11.87 -13.43
N GLU A 126 0.38 13.03 -13.31
CA GLU A 126 1.02 14.30 -13.02
C GLU A 126 1.68 14.29 -11.63
N GLU A 127 0.94 13.90 -10.60
CA GLU A 127 1.44 13.80 -9.22
C GLU A 127 2.69 12.91 -9.09
N MET A 128 2.76 11.84 -9.88
CA MET A 128 3.91 10.92 -9.90
C MET A 128 4.96 11.28 -10.93
N SER A 129 4.78 12.38 -11.70
CA SER A 129 5.68 12.83 -12.76
C SER A 129 5.98 11.74 -13.80
N ILE A 130 4.95 11.00 -14.23
CA ILE A 130 5.04 9.89 -15.19
C ILE A 130 4.11 10.02 -16.40
N GLN A 131 3.65 11.24 -16.74
CA GLN A 131 2.80 11.47 -17.92
C GLN A 131 3.48 11.01 -19.22
N TYR A 132 4.81 11.17 -19.30
CA TYR A 132 5.61 10.83 -20.48
C TYR A 132 5.60 9.33 -20.83
N ILE A 133 5.30 8.45 -19.88
CA ILE A 133 5.18 7.01 -20.09
C ILE A 133 3.74 6.50 -20.18
N ARG A 134 2.74 7.39 -20.22
CA ARG A 134 1.31 7.06 -20.24
C ARG A 134 0.96 5.91 -21.19
N ASN A 135 1.52 5.97 -22.41
CA ASN A 135 1.24 5.01 -23.48
C ASN A 135 2.23 3.83 -23.50
N ASN A 136 3.24 3.82 -22.63
CA ASN A 136 4.21 2.73 -22.57
C ASN A 136 3.57 1.50 -21.93
N LYS A 137 3.94 0.33 -22.44
CA LYS A 137 3.52 -0.95 -21.85
C LYS A 137 4.30 -1.24 -20.58
N GLY A 138 3.66 -1.86 -19.60
CA GLY A 138 4.25 -2.13 -18.29
C GLY A 138 5.57 -2.92 -18.31
N HIS A 139 5.77 -3.80 -19.31
CA HIS A 139 7.01 -4.57 -19.44
C HIS A 139 8.20 -3.74 -19.94
N ASN A 140 7.98 -2.54 -20.48
CA ASN A 140 9.02 -1.63 -20.97
C ASN A 140 9.47 -0.61 -19.91
N LEU A 141 8.90 -0.64 -18.72
CA LEU A 141 9.19 0.33 -17.67
C LEU A 141 10.45 -0.05 -16.89
N SER A 142 11.23 0.95 -16.53
CA SER A 142 12.30 0.81 -15.52
C SER A 142 11.72 0.41 -14.16
N GLY A 143 12.58 -0.02 -13.22
CA GLY A 143 12.15 -0.38 -11.86
C GLY A 143 11.43 0.77 -11.14
N GLY A 144 12.01 1.98 -11.18
CA GLY A 144 11.43 3.17 -10.57
C GLY A 144 10.11 3.61 -11.20
N GLU A 145 10.03 3.65 -12.56
CA GLU A 145 8.78 3.95 -13.27
C GLU A 145 7.69 2.95 -12.93
N ARG A 146 8.02 1.67 -12.92
CA ARG A 146 7.09 0.60 -12.55
C ARG A 146 6.55 0.82 -11.15
N ARG A 147 7.42 1.13 -10.17
CA ARG A 147 7.03 1.35 -8.78
C ARG A 147 6.09 2.56 -8.64
N ARG A 148 6.36 3.64 -9.35
CA ARG A 148 5.46 4.81 -9.39
C ARG A 148 4.08 4.47 -9.96
N VAL A 149 4.01 3.67 -11.03
CA VAL A 149 2.72 3.21 -11.59
C VAL A 149 1.97 2.31 -10.61
N GLU A 150 2.65 1.44 -9.87
CA GLU A 150 2.04 0.60 -8.83
C GLU A 150 1.48 1.42 -7.67
N ILE A 151 2.19 2.47 -7.26
CA ILE A 151 1.70 3.43 -6.26
C ILE A 151 0.47 4.18 -6.80
N CYS A 152 0.48 4.67 -8.05
CA CYS A 152 -0.69 5.26 -8.70
C CYS A 152 -1.91 4.33 -8.63
N ARG A 153 -1.72 3.05 -8.93
CA ARG A 153 -2.81 2.06 -8.87
C ARG A 153 -3.37 1.90 -7.46
N ALA A 154 -2.51 1.90 -6.45
CA ALA A 154 -2.95 1.82 -5.06
C ALA A 154 -3.72 3.08 -4.64
N LEU A 155 -3.33 4.26 -5.14
CA LEU A 155 -3.98 5.54 -4.86
C LEU A 155 -5.27 5.77 -5.67
N ALA A 156 -5.46 5.05 -6.78
CA ALA A 156 -6.62 5.23 -7.65
C ALA A 156 -7.97 5.02 -6.94
N MET A 157 -7.99 4.25 -5.86
CA MET A 157 -9.19 3.99 -5.04
C MET A 157 -9.40 4.97 -3.89
N ASP A 158 -8.65 6.08 -3.82
CA ASP A 158 -8.66 7.06 -2.72
C ASP A 158 -8.59 6.41 -1.34
N PRO A 159 -7.48 5.70 -1.03
CA PRO A 159 -7.37 5.02 0.25
C PRO A 159 -7.16 6.02 1.40
N ASP A 160 -7.74 5.72 2.58
CA ASP A 160 -7.41 6.41 3.84
C ASP A 160 -6.08 5.90 4.42
N PHE A 161 -5.77 4.62 4.15
CA PHE A 161 -4.53 3.96 4.59
C PHE A 161 -3.89 3.20 3.45
N ILE A 162 -2.56 3.21 3.37
CA ILE A 162 -1.79 2.42 2.41
C ILE A 162 -0.71 1.60 3.13
N LEU A 163 -0.64 0.32 2.78
CA LEU A 163 0.37 -0.60 3.27
C LEU A 163 1.41 -0.83 2.16
N LEU A 164 2.67 -0.50 2.44
CA LEU A 164 3.80 -0.59 1.51
C LEU A 164 4.74 -1.71 1.96
N ASP A 165 4.71 -2.85 1.26
CA ASP A 165 5.55 -4.01 1.56
C ASP A 165 6.86 -3.92 0.76
N GLU A 166 7.96 -3.63 1.44
CA GLU A 166 9.31 -3.45 0.89
C GLU A 166 9.34 -2.53 -0.36
N PRO A 167 8.88 -1.28 -0.27
CA PRO A 167 8.77 -0.40 -1.45
C PRO A 167 10.11 -0.04 -2.08
N PHE A 168 11.22 -0.17 -1.36
CA PHE A 168 12.58 0.13 -1.83
C PHE A 168 13.30 -1.11 -2.40
N ALA A 169 12.72 -2.30 -2.30
CA ALA A 169 13.36 -3.53 -2.76
C ALA A 169 13.57 -3.53 -4.28
N GLY A 170 14.81 -3.78 -4.72
CA GLY A 170 15.17 -3.86 -6.13
C GLY A 170 15.09 -2.54 -6.90
N VAL A 171 15.07 -1.41 -6.19
CA VAL A 171 15.07 -0.07 -6.75
C VAL A 171 16.48 0.53 -6.66
N ASP A 172 16.89 1.27 -7.68
CA ASP A 172 18.18 1.98 -7.65
C ASP A 172 18.16 3.14 -6.61
N PRO A 173 19.33 3.54 -6.08
CA PRO A 173 19.42 4.54 -5.01
C PRO A 173 18.76 5.89 -5.35
N ILE A 174 18.81 6.33 -6.60
CA ILE A 174 18.21 7.61 -7.02
C ILE A 174 16.69 7.49 -6.98
N ALA A 175 16.13 6.38 -7.45
CA ALA A 175 14.69 6.12 -7.41
C ALA A 175 14.17 5.85 -5.99
N VAL A 176 15.03 5.44 -5.03
CA VAL A 176 14.66 5.34 -3.61
C VAL A 176 14.28 6.70 -3.04
N GLU A 177 15.09 7.75 -3.29
CA GLU A 177 14.79 9.12 -2.85
C GLU A 177 13.47 9.64 -3.41
N ASP A 178 13.19 9.33 -4.67
CA ASP A 178 11.92 9.66 -5.32
C ASP A 178 10.74 8.97 -4.62
N ILE A 179 10.85 7.66 -4.32
CA ILE A 179 9.79 6.92 -3.62
C ILE A 179 9.61 7.45 -2.20
N GLN A 180 10.69 7.79 -1.49
CA GLN A 180 10.61 8.43 -0.17
C GLN A 180 9.84 9.76 -0.24
N SER A 181 10.10 10.58 -1.25
CA SER A 181 9.39 11.84 -1.47
C SER A 181 7.90 11.60 -1.72
N ILE A 182 7.56 10.59 -2.52
CA ILE A 182 6.17 10.18 -2.75
C ILE A 182 5.52 9.74 -1.43
N VAL A 183 6.16 8.88 -0.65
CA VAL A 183 5.61 8.41 0.64
C VAL A 183 5.38 9.57 1.60
N LYS A 184 6.30 10.55 1.67
CA LYS A 184 6.10 11.76 2.47
C LYS A 184 4.89 12.57 1.99
N SER A 185 4.69 12.70 0.67
CA SER A 185 3.53 13.42 0.12
C SER A 185 2.19 12.74 0.45
N LEU A 186 2.17 11.43 0.69
CA LEU A 186 0.95 10.72 1.13
C LEU A 186 0.52 11.20 2.52
N LYS A 187 1.48 11.43 3.42
CA LYS A 187 1.22 12.00 4.75
C LYS A 187 0.61 13.40 4.64
N GLU A 188 1.12 14.25 3.74
CA GLU A 188 0.59 15.59 3.49
C GLU A 188 -0.85 15.56 2.93
N LYS A 189 -1.23 14.46 2.28
CA LYS A 189 -2.59 14.20 1.79
C LYS A 189 -3.50 13.53 2.83
N ASP A 190 -3.08 13.50 4.09
CA ASP A 190 -3.81 12.88 5.19
C ASP A 190 -4.05 11.37 4.99
N ILE A 191 -3.13 10.67 4.31
CA ILE A 191 -3.15 9.22 4.15
C ILE A 191 -2.24 8.59 5.21
N GLY A 192 -2.77 7.64 5.99
CA GLY A 192 -1.96 6.86 6.94
C GLY A 192 -1.15 5.79 6.20
N VAL A 193 0.14 5.68 6.52
CA VAL A 193 1.06 4.75 5.84
C VAL A 193 1.64 3.75 6.83
N LEU A 194 1.54 2.47 6.51
CA LEU A 194 2.30 1.40 7.17
C LEU A 194 3.32 0.86 6.17
N ILE A 195 4.59 0.97 6.51
CA ILE A 195 5.70 0.56 5.65
C ILE A 195 6.55 -0.53 6.32
N THR A 196 6.94 -1.54 5.56
CA THR A 196 8.00 -2.46 5.96
C THR A 196 9.10 -2.46 4.92
N ASP A 197 10.35 -2.53 5.37
CA ASP A 197 11.50 -2.71 4.50
C ASP A 197 12.64 -3.35 5.30
N HIS A 198 13.59 -3.96 4.61
CA HIS A 198 14.83 -4.46 5.19
C HIS A 198 15.91 -3.36 5.24
N ASN A 199 15.75 -2.29 4.48
CA ASN A 199 16.61 -1.11 4.51
C ASN A 199 16.16 -0.17 5.63
N LEU A 200 16.69 -0.42 6.84
CA LEU A 200 16.32 0.33 8.04
C LEU A 200 16.59 1.83 7.91
N ARG A 201 17.72 2.20 7.29
CA ARG A 201 18.11 3.61 7.17
C ARG A 201 17.11 4.39 6.35
N GLU A 202 16.75 3.86 5.19
CA GLU A 202 15.82 4.51 4.27
C GLU A 202 14.40 4.60 4.87
N THR A 203 13.99 3.56 5.58
CA THR A 203 12.67 3.53 6.22
C THR A 203 12.60 4.51 7.39
N LEU A 204 13.59 4.50 8.29
CA LEU A 204 13.63 5.39 9.46
C LEU A 204 13.70 6.88 9.09
N SER A 205 14.24 7.23 7.91
CA SER A 205 14.32 8.61 7.45
C SER A 205 12.96 9.24 7.11
N ILE A 206 11.92 8.42 6.94
CA ILE A 206 10.58 8.87 6.54
C ILE A 206 9.48 8.49 7.53
N THR A 207 9.75 7.65 8.53
CA THR A 207 8.75 7.21 9.51
C THR A 207 8.66 8.16 10.70
N ASP A 208 7.45 8.36 11.22
CA ASP A 208 7.20 9.13 12.45
C ASP A 208 7.53 8.28 13.69
N ARG A 209 7.27 6.96 13.60
CA ARG A 209 7.60 5.95 14.63
C ARG A 209 7.75 4.55 14.01
N SER A 210 8.36 3.66 14.74
CA SER A 210 8.59 2.29 14.32
C SER A 210 8.58 1.33 15.52
#